data_b3c7859d402f46788f6982bd786f8714
#
_entry.id   b3c7859d402f46788f6982bd786f8714
#
_cell.length_a   1.000
_cell.length_b   1.000
_cell.length_c   1.000
_cell.angle_alpha   90.00
_cell.angle_beta   90.00
_cell.angle_gamma   90.00
#
_symmetry.space_group_name_H-M   'P 1'
#
loop_
_entity.id
_entity.type
_entity.pdbx_description
1 polymer ?
#
loop_
_entity_poly.entity_id
_entity_poly.type
_entity_poly.pdbx_seq_one_letter_code
_entity_poly.pdbx_strand_id
1 'polypeptide(L)'
;MRLTVNGQQHDLHSPPLTSLLTALREELDITSPKAGCHQGGCGACTVLVDGEARRSCLLPLAAVDGATITTLEGLGAADDLSPVQAAFDEHYAAQCGFCTSGFIMAATALIDRTPKAGREEILAALSGHVCRCTGYIKIVSAVEAAAKGDVHPEQVEPSFDPEEAAVLIPGSPA
;
A
#
# COMPACT_ATOMS: atom_id res chain seq x y z
N MET A 1 14.27 -0.99 -19.43
CA MET A 1 14.72 -0.43 -18.14
C MET A 1 14.64 -1.52 -17.09
N ARG A 2 15.47 -1.46 -16.07
CA ARG A 2 15.53 -2.53 -15.07
C ARG A 2 15.15 -1.98 -13.71
N LEU A 3 14.22 -2.65 -13.02
CA LEU A 3 13.82 -2.33 -11.64
C LEU A 3 13.95 -3.58 -10.75
N THR A 4 14.19 -3.37 -9.47
CA THR A 4 13.97 -4.41 -8.45
C THR A 4 12.63 -4.13 -7.79
N VAL A 5 11.63 -4.97 -8.03
CA VAL A 5 10.29 -4.81 -7.46
C VAL A 5 10.01 -5.93 -6.49
N ASN A 6 9.72 -5.60 -5.23
CA ASN A 6 9.47 -6.55 -4.15
C ASN A 6 10.56 -7.64 -4.05
N GLY A 7 11.84 -7.23 -4.21
CA GLY A 7 13.00 -8.12 -4.15
C GLY A 7 13.30 -8.90 -5.43
N GLN A 8 12.49 -8.80 -6.47
CA GLN A 8 12.70 -9.46 -7.75
C GLN A 8 13.13 -8.47 -8.84
N GLN A 9 14.09 -8.86 -9.67
CA GLN A 9 14.53 -8.05 -10.80
C GLN A 9 13.59 -8.23 -12.00
N HIS A 10 13.20 -7.11 -12.62
CA HIS A 10 12.37 -7.06 -13.81
C HIS A 10 13.00 -6.20 -14.89
N ASP A 11 13.07 -6.72 -16.10
CA ASP A 11 13.43 -5.95 -17.30
C ASP A 11 12.14 -5.46 -17.97
N LEU A 12 11.90 -4.15 -17.90
CA LEU A 12 10.68 -3.52 -18.43
C LEU A 12 10.86 -3.12 -19.89
N HIS A 13 9.82 -3.40 -20.69
CA HIS A 13 9.76 -3.13 -22.12
C HIS A 13 8.96 -1.85 -22.47
N SER A 14 8.19 -1.35 -21.52
CA SER A 14 7.41 -0.11 -21.67
C SER A 14 8.30 1.09 -22.03
N PRO A 15 7.82 2.06 -22.83
CA PRO A 15 8.55 3.26 -23.17
C PRO A 15 9.08 4.03 -21.95
N PRO A 16 10.22 4.73 -22.06
CA PRO A 16 10.87 5.43 -20.94
C PRO A 16 10.00 6.45 -20.20
N LEU A 17 9.04 7.06 -20.90
CA LEU A 17 8.11 8.05 -20.33
C LEU A 17 6.81 7.43 -19.79
N THR A 18 6.63 6.13 -19.89
CA THR A 18 5.52 5.42 -19.22
C THR A 18 5.64 5.64 -17.72
N SER A 19 4.51 5.91 -17.05
CA SER A 19 4.53 6.07 -15.58
C SER A 19 4.85 4.75 -14.90
N LEU A 20 5.57 4.81 -13.78
CA LEU A 20 5.81 3.64 -12.93
C LEU A 20 4.49 2.94 -12.54
N LEU A 21 3.42 3.71 -12.27
CA LEU A 21 2.10 3.15 -11.99
C LEU A 21 1.59 2.26 -13.11
N THR A 22 1.67 2.72 -14.36
CA THR A 22 1.23 1.96 -15.53
C THR A 22 2.06 0.69 -15.68
N ALA A 23 3.38 0.79 -15.59
CA ALA A 23 4.25 -0.38 -15.72
C ALA A 23 4.01 -1.44 -14.62
N LEU A 24 3.86 -1.01 -13.36
CA LEU A 24 3.54 -1.92 -12.27
C LEU A 24 2.23 -2.68 -12.52
N ARG A 25 1.19 -1.97 -12.98
CA ARG A 25 -0.14 -2.55 -13.14
C ARG A 25 -0.33 -3.36 -14.43
N GLU A 26 0.23 -2.89 -15.55
CA GLU A 26 -0.07 -3.44 -16.87
C GLU A 26 1.02 -4.39 -17.39
N GLU A 27 2.26 -4.24 -16.92
CA GLU A 27 3.37 -5.09 -17.34
C GLU A 27 3.75 -6.12 -16.28
N LEU A 28 3.60 -5.79 -14.98
CA LEU A 28 3.96 -6.67 -13.86
C LEU A 28 2.77 -7.24 -13.08
N ASP A 29 1.53 -6.91 -13.45
CA ASP A 29 0.28 -7.33 -12.77
C ASP A 29 0.22 -6.97 -11.26
N ILE A 30 1.02 -5.98 -10.83
CA ILE A 30 1.02 -5.48 -9.47
C ILE A 30 -0.07 -4.41 -9.33
N THR A 31 -1.17 -4.75 -8.70
CA THR A 31 -2.41 -3.96 -8.73
C THR A 31 -2.74 -3.19 -7.46
N SER A 32 -1.97 -3.35 -6.38
CA SER A 32 -2.17 -2.59 -5.13
C SER A 32 -2.02 -1.07 -5.31
N PRO A 33 -1.06 -0.54 -6.11
CA PRO A 33 -1.06 0.88 -6.42
C PRO A 33 -2.25 1.21 -7.34
N LYS A 34 -3.15 2.09 -6.88
CA LYS A 34 -4.41 2.38 -7.60
C LYS A 34 -4.32 3.63 -8.46
N ALA A 35 -4.89 3.56 -9.66
CA ALA A 35 -4.98 4.66 -10.63
C ALA A 35 -6.19 5.55 -10.32
N GLY A 36 -6.10 6.39 -9.27
CA GLY A 36 -7.23 7.22 -8.84
C GLY A 36 -7.33 8.58 -9.54
N CYS A 37 -6.24 9.31 -9.70
CA CYS A 37 -6.27 10.67 -10.27
C CYS A 37 -5.26 10.91 -11.40
N HIS A 38 -4.19 10.13 -11.51
CA HIS A 38 -3.07 10.31 -12.44
C HIS A 38 -2.36 11.69 -12.37
N GLN A 39 -2.57 12.45 -11.28
CA GLN A 39 -2.09 13.83 -11.11
C GLN A 39 -1.34 14.03 -9.79
N GLY A 40 -1.03 12.94 -9.06
CA GLY A 40 -0.32 13.00 -7.79
C GLY A 40 -1.14 13.46 -6.57
N GLY A 41 -2.40 13.89 -6.75
CA GLY A 41 -3.19 14.51 -5.70
C GLY A 41 -3.89 13.55 -4.73
N CYS A 42 -4.20 12.30 -5.14
CA CYS A 42 -5.01 11.40 -4.30
C CYS A 42 -4.23 10.44 -3.42
N GLY A 43 -2.97 10.16 -3.71
CA GLY A 43 -2.14 9.26 -2.93
C GLY A 43 -2.35 7.76 -3.12
N ALA A 44 -3.41 7.33 -3.81
CA ALA A 44 -3.75 5.91 -3.94
C ALA A 44 -2.71 5.07 -4.71
N CYS A 45 -1.82 5.72 -5.46
CA CYS A 45 -0.73 5.10 -6.21
C CYS A 45 0.63 5.13 -5.48
N THR A 46 0.67 5.44 -4.19
CA THR A 46 1.93 5.51 -3.44
C THR A 46 2.61 4.16 -3.38
N VAL A 47 3.90 4.15 -3.67
CA VAL A 47 4.83 3.04 -3.49
C VAL A 47 6.09 3.55 -2.80
N LEU A 48 6.95 2.66 -2.31
CA LEU A 48 8.30 3.06 -1.89
C LEU A 48 9.26 2.96 -3.08
N VAL A 49 10.02 4.01 -3.30
CA VAL A 49 11.16 4.03 -4.24
C VAL A 49 12.39 4.27 -3.40
N ASP A 50 13.29 3.29 -3.34
CA ASP A 50 14.47 3.30 -2.46
C ASP A 50 14.12 3.66 -1.00
N GLY A 51 13.01 3.12 -0.49
CA GLY A 51 12.50 3.35 0.87
C GLY A 51 11.68 4.63 1.05
N GLU A 52 11.59 5.52 0.06
CA GLU A 52 10.82 6.76 0.16
C GLU A 52 9.43 6.66 -0.50
N ALA A 53 8.40 7.13 0.21
CA ALA A 53 7.04 7.18 -0.32
C ALA A 53 6.93 8.14 -1.51
N ARG A 54 6.59 7.61 -2.69
CA ARG A 54 6.48 8.36 -3.93
C ARG A 54 5.17 8.07 -4.66
N ARG A 55 4.68 9.03 -5.43
CA ARG A 55 3.49 8.90 -6.30
C ARG A 55 3.90 8.25 -7.61
N SER A 56 3.66 6.95 -7.79
CA SER A 56 4.08 6.21 -8.98
C SER A 56 3.47 6.75 -10.28
N CYS A 57 2.30 7.41 -10.22
CA CYS A 57 1.69 8.04 -11.40
C CYS A 57 2.48 9.24 -11.97
N LEU A 58 3.36 9.86 -11.17
CA LEU A 58 4.17 11.01 -11.58
C LEU A 58 5.61 10.63 -11.96
N LEU A 59 6.02 9.39 -11.73
CA LEU A 59 7.39 8.94 -11.99
C LEU A 59 7.46 8.26 -13.35
N PRO A 60 8.15 8.81 -14.35
CA PRO A 60 8.47 8.10 -15.57
C PRO A 60 9.49 7.01 -15.29
N LEU A 61 9.42 5.89 -16.01
CA LEU A 61 10.34 4.75 -15.82
C LEU A 61 11.81 5.16 -15.94
N ALA A 62 12.11 6.08 -16.85
CA ALA A 62 13.49 6.59 -17.02
C ALA A 62 14.06 7.28 -15.77
N ALA A 63 13.19 7.81 -14.89
CA ALA A 63 13.62 8.48 -13.65
C ALA A 63 13.87 7.49 -12.49
N VAL A 64 13.47 6.23 -12.66
CA VAL A 64 13.58 5.19 -11.62
C VAL A 64 14.36 3.96 -12.12
N ASP A 65 15.06 4.08 -13.26
CA ASP A 65 15.88 2.98 -13.78
C ASP A 65 16.95 2.57 -12.78
N GLY A 66 17.00 1.28 -12.45
CA GLY A 66 17.87 0.70 -11.41
C GLY A 66 17.36 0.83 -9.97
N ALA A 67 16.26 1.52 -9.73
CA ALA A 67 15.71 1.71 -8.38
C ALA A 67 15.08 0.43 -7.80
N THR A 68 15.00 0.41 -6.46
CA THR A 68 14.26 -0.61 -5.71
C THR A 68 12.86 -0.08 -5.40
N ILE A 69 11.85 -0.82 -5.84
CA ILE A 69 10.44 -0.49 -5.65
C ILE A 69 9.82 -1.48 -4.67
N THR A 70 9.18 -0.98 -3.63
CA THR A 70 8.34 -1.79 -2.74
C THR A 70 6.89 -1.37 -2.89
N THR A 71 6.02 -2.34 -3.12
CA THR A 71 4.56 -2.16 -3.16
C THR A 71 3.92 -2.85 -1.96
N LEU A 72 2.60 -2.74 -1.79
CA LEU A 72 1.90 -3.39 -0.68
C LEU A 72 2.17 -4.90 -0.63
N GLU A 73 2.25 -5.54 -1.79
CA GLU A 73 2.53 -6.98 -1.94
C GLU A 73 3.92 -7.36 -1.41
N GLY A 74 4.83 -6.41 -1.30
CA GLY A 74 6.20 -6.62 -0.79
C GLY A 74 6.37 -6.32 0.69
N LEU A 75 5.32 -5.87 1.41
CA LEU A 75 5.40 -5.57 2.84
C LEU A 75 5.10 -6.78 3.73
N GLY A 76 4.31 -7.74 3.23
CA GLY A 76 3.90 -8.93 3.97
C GLY A 76 2.90 -9.76 3.17
N ALA A 77 2.67 -10.98 3.61
CA ALA A 77 1.69 -11.91 3.06
C ALA A 77 0.38 -11.88 3.88
N ALA A 78 -0.66 -12.56 3.40
CA ALA A 78 -1.95 -12.60 4.10
C ALA A 78 -1.88 -13.28 5.47
N ASP A 79 -0.94 -14.20 5.64
CA ASP A 79 -0.65 -14.94 6.88
C ASP A 79 0.53 -14.35 7.67
N ASP A 80 1.17 -13.29 7.16
CA ASP A 80 2.31 -12.62 7.79
C ASP A 80 2.24 -11.11 7.48
N LEU A 81 1.29 -10.43 8.09
CA LEU A 81 1.07 -9.00 7.89
C LEU A 81 2.18 -8.16 8.53
N SER A 82 2.64 -7.14 7.81
CA SER A 82 3.48 -6.12 8.43
C SER A 82 2.74 -5.39 9.57
N PRO A 83 3.45 -4.80 10.55
CA PRO A 83 2.79 -4.09 11.66
C PRO A 83 1.77 -3.03 11.21
N VAL A 84 2.06 -2.32 10.12
CA VAL A 84 1.13 -1.32 9.57
C VAL A 84 -0.09 -1.98 8.94
N GLN A 85 0.06 -3.08 8.22
CA GLN A 85 -1.07 -3.83 7.65
C GLN A 85 -1.96 -4.39 8.75
N ALA A 86 -1.39 -5.02 9.78
CA ALA A 86 -2.12 -5.54 10.92
C ALA A 86 -2.88 -4.44 11.67
N ALA A 87 -2.25 -3.28 11.91
CA ALA A 87 -2.91 -2.14 12.52
C ALA A 87 -4.13 -1.66 11.72
N PHE A 88 -4.03 -1.67 10.38
CA PHE A 88 -5.17 -1.29 9.53
C PHE A 88 -6.33 -2.28 9.64
N ASP A 89 -6.05 -3.55 9.81
CA ASP A 89 -7.05 -4.59 10.01
C ASP A 89 -7.68 -4.49 11.41
N GLU A 90 -6.89 -4.52 12.48
CA GLU A 90 -7.36 -4.41 13.87
C GLU A 90 -8.22 -3.17 14.12
N HIS A 91 -7.87 -2.04 13.51
CA HIS A 91 -8.61 -0.78 13.67
C HIS A 91 -9.76 -0.60 12.68
N TYR A 92 -10.01 -1.57 11.79
CA TYR A 92 -10.99 -1.44 10.70
C TYR A 92 -10.77 -0.15 9.91
N ALA A 93 -9.51 0.13 9.56
CA ALA A 93 -9.10 1.38 8.92
C ALA A 93 -9.37 1.43 7.42
N ALA A 94 -10.06 0.45 6.88
CA ALA A 94 -10.50 0.36 5.49
C ALA A 94 -12.01 0.24 5.38
N GLN A 95 -12.59 0.70 4.26
CA GLN A 95 -13.97 0.41 3.86
C GLN A 95 -13.96 -0.15 2.43
N CYS A 96 -13.94 0.69 1.39
CA CYS A 96 -13.86 0.20 0.01
C CYS A 96 -12.46 -0.31 -0.39
N GLY A 97 -11.42 -0.06 0.41
CA GLY A 97 -10.05 -0.51 0.17
C GLY A 97 -9.25 0.28 -0.87
N PHE A 98 -9.88 1.14 -1.69
CA PHE A 98 -9.21 1.78 -2.83
C PHE A 98 -8.00 2.65 -2.44
N CYS A 99 -8.07 3.40 -1.35
CA CYS A 99 -6.99 4.24 -0.86
C CYS A 99 -6.03 3.54 0.10
N THR A 100 -6.40 2.37 0.62
CA THR A 100 -5.74 1.69 1.75
C THR A 100 -4.27 1.40 1.46
N SER A 101 -3.95 0.86 0.29
CA SER A 101 -2.55 0.59 -0.09
C SER A 101 -1.69 1.85 -0.03
N GLY A 102 -2.18 2.97 -0.55
CA GLY A 102 -1.44 4.23 -0.53
C GLY A 102 -1.18 4.76 0.89
N PHE A 103 -2.16 4.64 1.79
CA PHE A 103 -1.98 5.01 3.20
C PHE A 103 -0.99 4.11 3.91
N ILE A 104 -1.07 2.80 3.71
CA ILE A 104 -0.13 1.83 4.30
C ILE A 104 1.30 2.12 3.84
N MET A 105 1.52 2.33 2.54
CA MET A 105 2.85 2.65 2.01
C MET A 105 3.42 3.94 2.59
N ALA A 106 2.60 4.98 2.73
CA ALA A 106 3.03 6.25 3.34
C ALA A 106 3.33 6.11 4.84
N ALA A 107 2.51 5.34 5.56
CA ALA A 107 2.70 5.07 6.98
C ALA A 107 3.96 4.22 7.22
N THR A 108 4.21 3.19 6.40
CA THR A 108 5.42 2.38 6.45
C THR A 108 6.67 3.24 6.28
N ALA A 109 6.74 4.08 5.24
CA ALA A 109 7.86 5.00 5.03
C ALA A 109 8.07 5.97 6.20
N LEU A 110 7.00 6.43 6.84
CA LEU A 110 7.10 7.28 8.02
C LEU A 110 7.70 6.53 9.19
N ILE A 111 7.17 5.34 9.52
CA ILE A 111 7.57 4.56 10.68
C ILE A 111 9.00 4.04 10.53
N ASP A 112 9.40 3.62 9.33
CA ASP A 112 10.79 3.20 9.04
C ASP A 112 11.79 4.33 9.30
N ARG A 113 11.43 5.57 8.95
CA ARG A 113 12.26 6.76 9.19
C ARG A 113 12.16 7.27 10.61
N THR A 114 10.97 7.20 11.21
CA THR A 114 10.64 7.76 12.53
C THR A 114 9.82 6.75 13.32
N PRO A 115 10.46 5.73 13.95
CA PRO A 115 9.77 4.59 14.57
C PRO A 115 8.75 4.96 15.67
N LYS A 116 8.84 6.14 16.25
CA LYS A 116 7.91 6.64 17.28
C LYS A 116 7.26 7.95 16.83
N ALA A 117 6.87 8.02 15.56
CA ALA A 117 6.22 9.19 15.00
C ALA A 117 5.03 9.65 15.84
N GLY A 118 5.01 10.92 16.19
CA GLY A 118 3.90 11.55 16.90
C GLY A 118 2.72 11.84 15.95
N ARG A 119 1.58 12.18 16.55
CA ARG A 119 0.36 12.46 15.79
C ARG A 119 0.53 13.53 14.70
N GLU A 120 1.30 14.59 14.97
CA GLU A 120 1.53 15.67 13.98
C GLU A 120 2.32 15.15 12.77
N GLU A 121 3.35 14.34 12.99
CA GLU A 121 4.15 13.73 11.93
C GLU A 121 3.31 12.74 11.10
N ILE A 122 2.45 11.96 11.76
CA ILE A 122 1.50 11.06 11.10
C ILE A 122 0.53 11.85 10.21
N LEU A 123 -0.10 12.90 10.74
CA LEU A 123 -1.01 13.74 9.96
C LEU A 123 -0.30 14.40 8.77
N ALA A 124 0.95 14.88 8.96
CA ALA A 124 1.74 15.46 7.88
C ALA A 124 2.06 14.42 6.79
N ALA A 125 2.48 13.21 7.16
CA ALA A 125 2.79 12.14 6.20
C ALA A 125 1.56 11.68 5.41
N LEU A 126 0.39 11.67 6.03
CA LEU A 126 -0.87 11.25 5.42
C LEU A 126 -1.61 12.37 4.69
N SER A 127 -1.24 13.63 4.84
CA SER A 127 -1.96 14.79 4.32
C SER A 127 -2.17 14.79 2.80
N GLY A 128 -1.30 14.12 2.05
CA GLY A 128 -1.40 13.97 0.60
C GLY A 128 -2.24 12.78 0.14
N HIS A 129 -3.00 12.13 1.04
CA HIS A 129 -3.80 10.96 0.71
C HIS A 129 -5.29 11.25 0.93
N VAL A 130 -6.13 10.83 -0.03
CA VAL A 130 -7.57 11.08 -0.02
C VAL A 130 -8.34 9.79 0.22
N CYS A 131 -9.18 9.78 1.25
CA CYS A 131 -10.18 8.76 1.49
C CYS A 131 -11.57 9.36 1.50
N ARG A 132 -12.51 8.81 0.70
CA ARG A 132 -13.90 9.28 0.63
C ARG A 132 -14.80 8.59 1.66
N CYS A 133 -14.37 7.46 2.23
CA CYS A 133 -15.24 6.57 3.01
C CYS A 133 -15.07 6.73 4.52
N THR A 134 -13.83 6.72 5.04
CA THR A 134 -13.53 6.44 6.46
C THR A 134 -13.60 7.66 7.39
N GLY A 135 -13.56 8.88 6.86
CA GLY A 135 -13.40 10.10 7.67
C GLY A 135 -12.05 10.21 8.38
N TYR A 136 -11.06 9.39 8.01
CA TYR A 136 -9.65 9.39 8.45
C TYR A 136 -9.38 8.95 9.90
N ILE A 137 -10.35 9.03 10.82
CA ILE A 137 -10.13 8.78 12.26
C ILE A 137 -9.48 7.41 12.48
N LYS A 138 -10.06 6.35 11.93
CA LYS A 138 -9.54 4.98 12.10
C LYS A 138 -8.19 4.79 11.41
N ILE A 139 -7.97 5.42 10.27
CA ILE A 139 -6.67 5.40 9.57
C ILE A 139 -5.57 6.00 10.46
N VAL A 140 -5.81 7.17 11.02
CA VAL A 140 -4.85 7.84 11.92
C VAL A 140 -4.60 6.99 13.17
N SER A 141 -5.67 6.44 13.79
CA SER A 141 -5.53 5.57 14.95
C SER A 141 -4.71 4.31 14.66
N ALA A 142 -4.91 3.69 13.50
CA ALA A 142 -4.13 2.52 13.07
C ALA A 142 -2.64 2.86 12.95
N VAL A 143 -2.30 3.99 12.31
CA VAL A 143 -0.90 4.41 12.17
C VAL A 143 -0.29 4.79 13.52
N GLU A 144 -1.06 5.39 14.44
CA GLU A 144 -0.61 5.67 15.81
C GLU A 144 -0.32 4.38 16.58
N ALA A 145 -1.14 3.33 16.43
CA ALA A 145 -0.92 2.03 17.05
C ALA A 145 0.35 1.37 16.49
N ALA A 146 0.48 1.33 15.17
CA ALA A 146 1.69 0.79 14.52
C ALA A 146 2.97 1.51 14.96
N ALA A 147 2.95 2.85 15.06
CA ALA A 147 4.10 3.64 15.51
C ALA A 147 4.47 3.40 16.98
N LYS A 148 3.50 3.01 17.81
CA LYS A 148 3.72 2.62 19.22
C LYS A 148 4.18 1.18 19.39
N GLY A 149 4.06 0.34 18.36
CA GLY A 149 4.23 -1.10 18.45
C GLY A 149 3.10 -1.79 19.22
N ASP A 150 1.92 -1.17 19.27
CA ASP A 150 0.72 -1.67 19.93
C ASP A 150 -0.19 -2.34 18.88
N VAL A 151 0.33 -3.39 18.27
CA VAL A 151 -0.32 -4.17 17.20
C VAL A 151 0.04 -5.63 17.39
N HIS A 152 -0.93 -6.52 17.22
CA HIS A 152 -0.81 -7.95 17.41
C HIS A 152 -1.11 -8.72 16.11
N PRO A 153 -0.18 -8.75 15.13
CA PRO A 153 -0.39 -9.41 13.84
C PRO A 153 -0.84 -10.88 13.98
N GLU A 154 -0.37 -11.56 15.02
CA GLU A 154 -0.71 -12.95 15.32
C GLU A 154 -2.16 -13.16 15.78
N GLN A 155 -2.87 -12.08 16.13
CA GLN A 155 -4.27 -12.11 16.58
C GLN A 155 -5.26 -11.70 15.49
N VAL A 156 -4.76 -11.34 14.32
CA VAL A 156 -5.60 -11.00 13.17
C VAL A 156 -6.13 -12.30 12.58
N GLU A 157 -7.33 -12.67 13.00
CA GLU A 157 -8.06 -13.79 12.39
C GLU A 157 -8.45 -13.38 10.96
N PRO A 158 -8.33 -14.29 9.97
CA PRO A 158 -8.85 -14.01 8.64
C PRO A 158 -10.33 -13.65 8.76
N SER A 159 -10.70 -12.44 8.39
CA SER A 159 -12.10 -11.95 8.44
C SER A 159 -13.03 -12.68 7.48
N PHE A 160 -12.53 -13.70 6.82
CA PHE A 160 -13.21 -14.38 5.74
C PHE A 160 -12.83 -15.87 5.72
N ASP A 161 -13.80 -16.75 6.00
CA ASP A 161 -13.66 -18.17 5.77
C ASP A 161 -14.01 -18.47 4.30
N PRO A 162 -13.05 -18.99 3.50
CA PRO A 162 -13.32 -19.34 2.10
C PRO A 162 -14.45 -20.37 1.94
N GLU A 163 -14.67 -21.24 2.94
CA GLU A 163 -15.75 -22.22 2.93
C GLU A 163 -17.13 -21.58 3.20
N GLU A 164 -17.20 -20.58 4.09
CA GLU A 164 -18.43 -19.81 4.28
C GLU A 164 -18.81 -18.99 3.05
N ALA A 165 -17.83 -18.46 2.33
CA ALA A 165 -18.08 -17.69 1.12
C ALA A 165 -18.67 -18.54 -0.01
N ALA A 166 -18.28 -19.78 -0.14
CA ALA A 166 -18.85 -20.69 -1.15
C ALA A 166 -20.35 -20.89 -0.96
N VAL A 167 -20.85 -20.74 0.27
CA VAL A 167 -22.27 -20.82 0.60
C VAL A 167 -23.05 -19.56 0.19
N LEU A 168 -22.40 -18.40 0.21
CA LEU A 168 -23.02 -17.10 -0.06
C LEU A 168 -23.12 -16.76 -1.57
N ILE A 169 -22.38 -17.47 -2.43
CA ILE A 169 -22.40 -17.26 -3.89
C ILE A 169 -22.79 -18.57 -4.57
N PRO A 170 -24.11 -18.87 -4.71
CA PRO A 170 -24.56 -20.06 -5.39
C PRO A 170 -24.05 -20.10 -6.84
N GLY A 171 -23.25 -21.11 -7.19
CA GLY A 171 -22.75 -21.33 -8.54
C GLY A 171 -21.28 -20.98 -8.78
N SER A 172 -20.50 -20.62 -7.75
CA SER A 172 -19.05 -20.57 -7.88
C SER A 172 -18.49 -21.99 -7.97
N PRO A 173 -17.62 -22.30 -8.97
CA PRO A 173 -16.94 -23.59 -9.02
C PRO A 173 -15.97 -23.72 -7.84
N ALA A 174 -15.99 -24.89 -7.21
CA ALA A 174 -15.03 -25.27 -6.17
C ALA A 174 -13.62 -25.44 -6.75
#